data_c50e5ef8bea983b1c295f8ceeea30e63
#
_entry.id   c50e5ef8bea983b1c295f8ceeea30e63
#
_cell.length_a   1.000
_cell.length_b   1.000
_cell.length_c   1.000
_cell.angle_alpha   90.00
_cell.angle_beta   90.00
_cell.angle_gamma   90.00
#
_symmetry.space_group_name_H-M   'P 1'
#
loop_
_entity.id
_entity.type
_entity.pdbx_description
1 polymer ?
#
loop_
_entity_poly.entity_id
_entity_poly.type
_entity_poly.pdbx_seq_one_letter_code
_entity_poly.pdbx_strand_id
1 'polypeptide(L)'
;MPILFALVGATGVGKSRLSLELAERFNAEIIGVDSRQIYKGFAIGTAQPPLKDLARVKHHQVDFLDPRMAYSAGDFCANVKKLLSENPNQNYILVGGTGLYLQSLMLGLPQLPKADEFIRKSLEEDAARVGNSNLYEKAKLVDPKATEKVEVNNIQRIIRILEVYQLTGRKLSDWQKERVGGIGVLPVFWLNRSRENLYARIDARVDQMMADGWLDEIHELAKTVPLDAPAWQSLGYKELLGAKDDAQVKTVLEDVKRKTRNYAKRQLTWFRWQVKSTEVDLDNCKNPLEYVLEGLSRPRTRHPAEREA
;
A
#
# COMPACT_ATOMS: atom_id res chain seq x y z
N MET A 1 -8.75 -2.11 -27.08
CA MET A 1 -8.05 -2.70 -25.93
C MET A 1 -8.82 -2.33 -24.67
N PRO A 2 -8.94 -3.23 -23.69
CA PRO A 2 -9.58 -2.90 -22.43
C PRO A 2 -8.83 -1.75 -21.74
N ILE A 3 -9.58 -0.93 -21.01
CA ILE A 3 -9.04 0.20 -20.27
C ILE A 3 -8.37 -0.32 -19.01
N LEU A 4 -7.11 0.04 -18.81
CA LEU A 4 -6.35 -0.23 -17.59
C LEU A 4 -5.53 1.00 -17.22
N PHE A 5 -5.80 1.59 -16.07
CA PHE A 5 -5.03 2.70 -15.51
C PHE A 5 -5.06 2.66 -13.98
N ALA A 6 -4.23 3.47 -13.35
CA ALA A 6 -4.19 3.57 -11.90
C ALA A 6 -4.60 4.96 -11.40
N LEU A 7 -5.43 4.97 -10.35
CA LEU A 7 -5.83 6.15 -9.59
C LEU A 7 -5.25 6.04 -8.18
N VAL A 8 -4.18 6.77 -7.90
CA VAL A 8 -3.40 6.62 -6.68
C VAL A 8 -3.37 7.90 -5.85
N GLY A 9 -2.93 7.78 -4.61
CA GLY A 9 -2.77 8.93 -3.71
C GLY A 9 -2.82 8.52 -2.24
N ALA A 10 -2.56 9.48 -1.37
CA ALA A 10 -2.55 9.26 0.07
C ALA A 10 -3.92 8.82 0.61
N THR A 11 -3.90 8.16 1.77
CA THR A 11 -5.15 7.92 2.52
C THR A 11 -5.84 9.26 2.81
N GLY A 12 -7.17 9.30 2.77
CA GLY A 12 -7.94 10.53 3.00
C GLY A 12 -8.04 11.50 1.80
N VAL A 13 -7.27 11.31 0.71
CA VAL A 13 -7.22 12.27 -0.41
C VAL A 13 -8.53 12.37 -1.21
N GLY A 14 -9.34 11.30 -1.27
CA GLY A 14 -10.62 11.29 -1.99
C GLY A 14 -10.69 10.33 -3.17
N LYS A 15 -9.82 9.31 -3.22
CA LYS A 15 -9.79 8.31 -4.30
C LYS A 15 -11.14 7.61 -4.53
N SER A 16 -11.79 7.13 -3.46
CA SER A 16 -12.97 6.26 -3.56
C SER A 16 -14.12 6.88 -4.35
N ARG A 17 -14.43 8.17 -4.13
CA ARG A 17 -15.48 8.84 -4.87
C ARG A 17 -15.18 8.91 -6.37
N LEU A 18 -14.00 9.41 -6.73
CA LEU A 18 -13.63 9.59 -8.14
C LEU A 18 -13.47 8.23 -8.84
N SER A 19 -12.99 7.19 -8.13
CA SER A 19 -12.85 5.86 -8.72
C SER A 19 -14.19 5.21 -9.06
N LEU A 20 -15.23 5.42 -8.26
CA LEU A 20 -16.58 4.92 -8.56
C LEU A 20 -17.16 5.62 -9.80
N GLU A 21 -17.08 6.95 -9.86
CA GLU A 21 -17.56 7.74 -11.02
C GLU A 21 -16.84 7.30 -12.32
N LEU A 22 -15.53 7.08 -12.27
CA LEU A 22 -14.74 6.59 -13.40
C LEU A 22 -15.10 5.13 -13.76
N ALA A 23 -15.28 4.27 -12.75
CA ALA A 23 -15.62 2.86 -12.97
C ALA A 23 -16.99 2.71 -13.66
N GLU A 24 -17.98 3.46 -13.22
CA GLU A 24 -19.30 3.50 -13.87
C GLU A 24 -19.20 4.03 -15.32
N ARG A 25 -18.44 5.09 -15.53
CA ARG A 25 -18.25 5.70 -16.86
C ARG A 25 -17.60 4.76 -17.87
N PHE A 26 -16.66 3.93 -17.41
CA PHE A 26 -15.93 3.00 -18.28
C PHE A 26 -16.47 1.57 -18.24
N ASN A 27 -17.56 1.30 -17.53
CA ASN A 27 -18.00 -0.06 -17.20
C ASN A 27 -16.82 -0.93 -16.73
N ALA A 28 -16.07 -0.39 -15.75
CA ALA A 28 -14.86 -0.99 -15.24
C ALA A 28 -15.06 -1.57 -13.84
N GLU A 29 -14.30 -2.59 -13.50
CA GLU A 29 -14.19 -3.11 -12.14
C GLU A 29 -12.97 -2.46 -11.44
N ILE A 30 -13.00 -2.34 -10.12
CA ILE A 30 -11.93 -1.74 -9.33
C ILE A 30 -11.03 -2.85 -8.78
N ILE A 31 -9.71 -2.66 -8.88
CA ILE A 31 -8.70 -3.48 -8.21
C ILE A 31 -8.08 -2.66 -7.09
N GLY A 32 -8.30 -3.06 -5.84
CA GLY A 32 -7.74 -2.41 -4.66
C GLY A 32 -6.21 -2.57 -4.60
N VAL A 33 -5.49 -1.45 -4.54
CA VAL A 33 -4.03 -1.40 -4.37
C VAL A 33 -3.72 -0.94 -2.94
N ASP A 34 -4.18 -1.74 -1.98
CA ASP A 34 -4.01 -1.46 -0.55
C ASP A 34 -3.63 -2.75 0.21
N SER A 35 -2.63 -2.66 1.08
CA SER A 35 -2.11 -3.80 1.84
C SER A 35 -2.86 -4.08 3.14
N ARG A 36 -3.90 -3.30 3.44
CA ARG A 36 -4.70 -3.43 4.67
C ARG A 36 -6.16 -3.71 4.41
N GLN A 37 -6.74 -3.12 3.38
CA GLN A 37 -8.14 -3.36 2.98
C GLN A 37 -8.41 -4.80 2.49
N ILE A 38 -7.39 -5.62 2.36
CA ILE A 38 -7.48 -7.02 1.93
C ILE A 38 -8.07 -7.95 3.01
N TYR A 39 -7.93 -7.61 4.28
CA TYR A 39 -8.25 -8.50 5.38
C TYR A 39 -9.74 -8.53 5.71
N LYS A 40 -10.30 -9.75 5.79
CA LYS A 40 -11.71 -9.98 6.16
C LYS A 40 -12.00 -9.45 7.55
N GLY A 41 -13.10 -8.69 7.64
CA GLY A 41 -13.60 -8.16 8.90
C GLY A 41 -12.88 -6.92 9.43
N PHE A 42 -11.73 -6.54 8.89
CA PHE A 42 -11.01 -5.31 9.26
C PHE A 42 -11.50 -4.14 8.39
N ALA A 43 -12.80 -3.83 8.46
CA ALA A 43 -13.46 -2.97 7.50
C ALA A 43 -13.36 -1.48 7.83
N ILE A 44 -13.74 -1.10 9.06
CA ILE A 44 -13.88 0.31 9.47
C ILE A 44 -12.50 0.96 9.54
N GLY A 45 -11.59 0.42 10.36
CA GLY A 45 -10.28 1.04 10.60
C GLY A 45 -9.34 1.00 9.40
N THR A 46 -9.53 0.09 8.43
CA THR A 46 -8.81 0.12 7.16
C THR A 46 -9.52 0.94 6.10
N ALA A 47 -10.75 1.38 6.39
CA ALA A 47 -11.62 2.10 5.48
C ALA A 47 -11.89 1.34 4.17
N GLN A 48 -12.26 0.08 4.27
CA GLN A 48 -12.79 -0.67 3.13
C GLN A 48 -13.99 0.05 2.50
N PRO A 49 -14.24 -0.13 1.20
CA PRO A 49 -15.44 0.40 0.58
C PRO A 49 -16.70 -0.09 1.29
N PRO A 50 -17.68 0.79 1.60
CA PRO A 50 -18.91 0.38 2.23
C PRO A 50 -19.77 -0.47 1.28
N LEU A 51 -20.67 -1.28 1.82
CA LEU A 51 -21.54 -2.20 1.04
C LEU A 51 -22.27 -1.51 -0.11
N LYS A 52 -22.72 -0.27 0.09
CA LYS A 52 -23.36 0.53 -0.98
C LYS A 52 -22.44 0.77 -2.19
N ASP A 53 -21.14 0.94 -1.97
CA ASP A 53 -20.16 1.18 -3.04
C ASP A 53 -19.76 -0.15 -3.70
N LEU A 54 -19.67 -1.23 -2.92
CA LEU A 54 -19.45 -2.59 -3.44
C LEU A 54 -20.61 -3.08 -4.30
N ALA A 55 -21.83 -2.66 -3.99
CA ALA A 55 -23.02 -2.98 -4.80
C ALA A 55 -23.07 -2.21 -6.14
N ARG A 56 -22.44 -1.03 -6.22
CA ARG A 56 -22.38 -0.21 -7.45
C ARG A 56 -21.32 -0.70 -8.42
N VAL A 57 -20.14 -1.02 -7.91
CA VAL A 57 -18.99 -1.43 -8.72
C VAL A 57 -18.32 -2.62 -8.05
N LYS A 58 -17.99 -3.63 -8.82
CA LYS A 58 -17.25 -4.79 -8.32
C LYS A 58 -15.82 -4.41 -7.96
N HIS A 59 -15.42 -4.78 -6.74
CA HIS A 59 -14.07 -4.56 -6.22
C HIS A 59 -13.33 -5.89 -6.04
N HIS A 60 -12.09 -5.91 -6.48
CA HIS A 60 -11.15 -7.01 -6.27
C HIS A 60 -10.07 -6.59 -5.27
N GLN A 61 -9.44 -7.55 -4.62
CA GLN A 61 -8.39 -7.33 -3.63
C GLN A 61 -8.87 -6.51 -2.40
N VAL A 62 -10.13 -6.69 -2.02
CA VAL A 62 -10.76 -6.08 -0.84
C VAL A 62 -11.49 -7.17 -0.09
N ASP A 63 -11.37 -7.21 1.25
CA ASP A 63 -12.10 -8.11 2.16
C ASP A 63 -12.08 -9.60 1.76
N PHE A 64 -10.97 -10.10 1.26
CA PHE A 64 -10.88 -11.47 0.75
C PHE A 64 -9.92 -12.38 1.51
N LEU A 65 -8.93 -11.81 2.22
CA LEU A 65 -7.86 -12.55 2.86
C LEU A 65 -8.18 -12.86 4.33
N ASP A 66 -7.90 -14.10 4.74
CA ASP A 66 -7.95 -14.46 6.16
C ASP A 66 -6.96 -13.58 6.96
N PRO A 67 -7.38 -12.97 8.08
CA PRO A 67 -6.55 -12.08 8.88
C PRO A 67 -5.22 -12.70 9.38
N ARG A 68 -5.17 -14.03 9.48
CA ARG A 68 -3.98 -14.80 9.92
C ARG A 68 -2.94 -14.97 8.83
N MET A 69 -3.27 -14.70 7.58
CA MET A 69 -2.39 -14.92 6.45
C MET A 69 -1.56 -13.69 6.13
N ALA A 70 -0.26 -13.88 5.93
CA ALA A 70 0.60 -12.83 5.37
C ALA A 70 0.32 -12.63 3.87
N TYR A 71 0.46 -11.41 3.40
CA TYR A 71 0.26 -11.08 1.99
C TYR A 71 1.34 -10.12 1.49
N SER A 72 2.02 -10.53 0.46
CA SER A 72 3.17 -9.81 -0.10
C SER A 72 2.83 -9.07 -1.41
N ALA A 73 3.75 -8.21 -1.86
CA ALA A 73 3.67 -7.62 -3.20
C ALA A 73 3.71 -8.69 -4.32
N GLY A 74 4.34 -9.84 -4.06
CA GLY A 74 4.35 -10.98 -4.97
C GLY A 74 2.98 -11.60 -5.14
N ASP A 75 2.29 -11.85 -4.02
CA ASP A 75 0.93 -12.41 -4.01
C ASP A 75 -0.04 -11.45 -4.71
N PHE A 76 0.07 -10.14 -4.42
CA PHE A 76 -0.71 -9.11 -5.11
C PHE A 76 -0.50 -9.16 -6.62
N CYS A 77 0.75 -9.18 -7.08
CA CYS A 77 1.07 -9.25 -8.51
C CYS A 77 0.53 -10.53 -9.17
N ALA A 78 0.67 -11.68 -8.51
CA ALA A 78 0.17 -12.96 -9.01
C ALA A 78 -1.35 -12.93 -9.16
N ASN A 79 -2.07 -12.48 -8.12
CA ASN A 79 -3.53 -12.42 -8.13
C ASN A 79 -4.06 -11.44 -9.19
N VAL A 80 -3.46 -10.26 -9.31
CA VAL A 80 -3.89 -9.28 -10.32
C VAL A 80 -3.61 -9.79 -11.73
N LYS A 81 -2.45 -10.37 -12.00
CA LYS A 81 -2.13 -10.96 -13.32
C LYS A 81 -3.09 -12.06 -13.70
N LYS A 82 -3.40 -12.95 -12.74
CA LYS A 82 -4.40 -14.00 -12.95
C LYS A 82 -5.75 -13.39 -13.34
N LEU A 83 -6.22 -12.41 -12.58
CA LEU A 83 -7.48 -11.71 -12.87
C LEU A 83 -7.49 -11.10 -14.28
N LEU A 84 -6.42 -10.41 -14.67
CA LEU A 84 -6.30 -9.79 -16.00
C LEU A 84 -6.27 -10.83 -17.12
N SER A 85 -5.61 -11.98 -16.90
CA SER A 85 -5.52 -13.05 -17.91
C SER A 85 -6.83 -13.83 -18.08
N GLU A 86 -7.58 -14.02 -17.01
CA GLU A 86 -8.89 -14.69 -17.03
C GLU A 86 -10.00 -13.83 -17.65
N ASN A 87 -9.83 -12.50 -17.64
CA ASN A 87 -10.84 -11.56 -18.12
C ASN A 87 -10.20 -10.50 -19.06
N PRO A 88 -9.68 -10.91 -20.23
CA PRO A 88 -8.86 -10.03 -21.08
C PRO A 88 -9.62 -8.87 -21.72
N ASN A 89 -10.94 -8.91 -21.74
CA ASN A 89 -11.80 -7.86 -22.32
C ASN A 89 -12.43 -6.93 -21.27
N GLN A 90 -12.22 -7.20 -19.98
CA GLN A 90 -12.77 -6.38 -18.90
C GLN A 90 -11.93 -5.12 -18.68
N ASN A 91 -12.58 -3.98 -18.45
CA ASN A 91 -11.94 -2.74 -18.05
C ASN A 91 -11.64 -2.77 -16.54
N TYR A 92 -10.47 -2.28 -16.15
CA TYR A 92 -10.07 -2.21 -14.74
C TYR A 92 -9.46 -0.87 -14.37
N ILE A 93 -9.71 -0.43 -13.15
CA ILE A 93 -9.07 0.70 -12.50
C ILE A 93 -8.35 0.21 -11.26
N LEU A 94 -7.03 0.38 -11.21
CA LEU A 94 -6.21 0.11 -10.04
C LEU A 94 -6.33 1.29 -9.06
N VAL A 95 -6.87 1.09 -7.86
CA VAL A 95 -7.16 2.18 -6.91
C VAL A 95 -6.50 1.93 -5.56
N GLY A 96 -5.61 2.82 -5.12
CA GLY A 96 -5.05 2.65 -3.78
C GLY A 96 -3.90 3.57 -3.40
N GLY A 97 -3.28 3.23 -2.27
CA GLY A 97 -2.20 4.00 -1.68
C GLY A 97 -0.90 3.22 -1.45
N THR A 98 -0.88 1.92 -1.75
CA THR A 98 0.31 1.08 -1.57
C THR A 98 1.20 1.13 -2.82
N GLY A 99 2.06 2.15 -2.88
CA GLY A 99 2.91 2.42 -4.05
C GLY A 99 3.81 1.24 -4.44
N LEU A 100 4.30 0.46 -3.46
CA LEU A 100 5.10 -0.75 -3.73
C LEU A 100 4.32 -1.78 -4.55
N TYR A 101 3.04 -1.99 -4.25
CA TYR A 101 2.20 -2.94 -5.01
C TYR A 101 2.05 -2.51 -6.46
N LEU A 102 1.72 -1.24 -6.68
CA LEU A 102 1.60 -0.69 -8.04
C LEU A 102 2.91 -0.79 -8.82
N GLN A 103 4.02 -0.35 -8.20
CA GLN A 103 5.34 -0.40 -8.83
C GLN A 103 5.75 -1.84 -9.18
N SER A 104 5.50 -2.79 -8.26
CA SER A 104 5.80 -4.21 -8.48
C SER A 104 4.95 -4.81 -9.60
N LEU A 105 3.69 -4.43 -9.69
CA LEU A 105 2.81 -4.88 -10.78
C LEU A 105 3.28 -4.35 -12.14
N MET A 106 3.63 -3.07 -12.21
CA MET A 106 4.05 -2.42 -13.46
C MET A 106 5.44 -2.89 -13.92
N LEU A 107 6.42 -2.84 -13.03
CA LEU A 107 7.83 -3.04 -13.37
C LEU A 107 8.32 -4.48 -13.10
N GLY A 108 7.51 -5.29 -12.43
CA GLY A 108 7.93 -6.61 -11.95
C GLY A 108 8.64 -6.57 -10.61
N LEU A 109 9.05 -7.74 -10.17
CA LEU A 109 9.74 -7.98 -8.90
C LEU A 109 11.12 -8.56 -9.14
N PRO A 110 12.10 -8.22 -8.28
CA PRO A 110 13.35 -8.94 -8.27
C PRO A 110 13.11 -10.39 -7.82
N GLN A 111 13.78 -11.35 -8.43
CA GLN A 111 13.67 -12.78 -8.10
C GLN A 111 14.46 -13.12 -6.83
N LEU A 112 14.07 -12.52 -5.72
CA LEU A 112 14.72 -12.75 -4.42
C LEU A 112 14.40 -14.15 -3.89
N PRO A 113 15.33 -14.77 -3.14
CA PRO A 113 15.04 -16.00 -2.42
C PRO A 113 13.85 -15.81 -1.46
N LYS A 114 13.11 -16.88 -1.24
CA LYS A 114 12.06 -16.86 -0.20
C LYS A 114 12.69 -16.52 1.15
N ALA A 115 11.87 -15.97 2.04
CA ALA A 115 12.29 -15.71 3.41
C ALA A 115 12.66 -17.02 4.11
N ASP A 116 13.74 -16.99 4.87
CA ASP A 116 14.16 -18.09 5.71
C ASP A 116 13.91 -17.72 7.18
N GLU A 117 13.00 -18.46 7.81
CA GLU A 117 12.57 -18.18 9.19
C GLU A 117 13.70 -18.38 10.20
N PHE A 118 14.58 -19.34 9.96
CA PHE A 118 15.71 -19.61 10.85
C PHE A 118 16.71 -18.47 10.84
N ILE A 119 17.11 -18.01 9.64
CA ILE A 119 18.01 -16.88 9.48
C ILE A 119 17.39 -15.61 10.09
N ARG A 120 16.11 -15.36 9.85
CA ARG A 120 15.42 -14.18 10.41
C ARG A 120 15.43 -14.21 11.92
N LYS A 121 15.04 -15.33 12.52
CA LYS A 121 15.02 -15.48 13.97
C LYS A 121 16.40 -15.28 14.57
N SER A 122 17.45 -15.85 13.99
CA SER A 122 18.83 -15.63 14.43
C SER A 122 19.25 -14.17 14.36
N LEU A 123 18.88 -13.46 13.30
CA LEU A 123 19.16 -12.02 13.15
C LEU A 123 18.34 -11.15 14.11
N GLU A 124 17.12 -11.54 14.44
CA GLU A 124 16.27 -10.87 15.46
C GLU A 124 16.85 -11.06 16.86
N GLU A 125 17.30 -12.27 17.20
CA GLU A 125 18.02 -12.57 18.45
C GLU A 125 19.33 -11.78 18.54
N ASP A 126 20.10 -11.68 17.46
CA ASP A 126 21.28 -10.83 17.38
C ASP A 126 20.93 -9.35 17.63
N ALA A 127 19.88 -8.84 16.99
CA ALA A 127 19.42 -7.45 17.20
C ALA A 127 19.04 -7.18 18.66
N ALA A 128 18.36 -8.13 19.31
CA ALA A 128 17.99 -8.03 20.72
C ALA A 128 19.22 -8.06 21.64
N ARG A 129 20.24 -8.84 21.30
CA ARG A 129 21.46 -9.01 22.09
C ARG A 129 22.45 -7.85 21.96
N VAL A 130 22.71 -7.37 20.73
CA VAL A 130 23.78 -6.38 20.45
C VAL A 130 23.27 -5.03 19.98
N GLY A 131 21.95 -4.87 19.85
CA GLY A 131 21.28 -3.66 19.42
C GLY A 131 21.17 -3.48 17.90
N ASN A 132 20.16 -2.71 17.48
CA ASN A 132 19.84 -2.45 16.08
C ASN A 132 21.02 -1.77 15.33
N SER A 133 21.75 -0.88 16.00
CA SER A 133 22.88 -0.16 15.42
C SER A 133 23.99 -1.11 14.94
N ASN A 134 24.29 -2.16 15.71
CA ASN A 134 25.30 -3.13 15.32
C ASN A 134 24.87 -3.93 14.09
N LEU A 135 23.61 -4.35 14.06
CA LEU A 135 23.09 -5.07 12.91
C LEU A 135 23.03 -4.18 11.65
N TYR A 136 22.72 -2.89 11.82
CA TYR A 136 22.78 -1.90 10.74
C TYR A 136 24.20 -1.75 10.16
N GLU A 137 25.22 -1.67 11.01
CA GLU A 137 26.61 -1.58 10.52
C GLU A 137 27.03 -2.85 9.78
N LYS A 138 26.63 -4.04 10.26
CA LYS A 138 26.83 -5.29 9.50
C LYS A 138 26.18 -5.23 8.11
N ALA A 139 24.93 -4.78 8.03
CA ALA A 139 24.23 -4.64 6.75
C ALA A 139 24.89 -3.62 5.83
N LYS A 140 25.40 -2.51 6.39
CA LYS A 140 26.13 -1.47 5.66
C LYS A 140 27.44 -1.98 5.07
N LEU A 141 28.18 -2.83 5.78
CA LEU A 141 29.38 -3.48 5.27
C LEU A 141 29.06 -4.41 4.10
N VAL A 142 27.93 -5.15 4.19
CA VAL A 142 27.49 -6.09 3.16
C VAL A 142 26.96 -5.39 1.93
N ASP A 143 26.04 -4.45 2.11
CA ASP A 143 25.35 -3.75 1.02
C ASP A 143 25.16 -2.26 1.36
N PRO A 144 26.18 -1.43 1.19
CA PRO A 144 26.11 0.00 1.47
C PRO A 144 24.96 0.70 0.71
N LYS A 145 24.73 0.29 -0.55
CA LYS A 145 23.71 0.87 -1.41
C LYS A 145 22.29 0.58 -0.92
N ALA A 146 22.03 -0.63 -0.46
CA ALA A 146 20.72 -0.99 0.08
C ALA A 146 20.45 -0.28 1.41
N THR A 147 21.48 -0.03 2.23
CA THR A 147 21.38 0.63 3.55
C THR A 147 21.29 2.15 3.48
N GLU A 148 21.70 2.78 2.39
CA GLU A 148 21.71 4.26 2.24
C GLU A 148 20.37 4.94 2.58
N LYS A 149 19.27 4.26 2.32
CA LYS A 149 17.90 4.76 2.54
C LYS A 149 17.15 4.01 3.66
N VAL A 150 17.88 3.28 4.50
CA VAL A 150 17.32 2.51 5.60
C VAL A 150 17.68 3.14 6.93
N GLU A 151 16.68 3.46 7.74
CA GLU A 151 16.89 3.95 9.10
C GLU A 151 17.34 2.80 10.01
N VAL A 152 18.20 3.10 10.99
CA VAL A 152 18.75 2.12 11.97
C VAL A 152 17.66 1.34 12.71
N ASN A 153 16.49 1.95 12.93
CA ASN A 153 15.37 1.33 13.61
C ASN A 153 14.48 0.50 12.67
N ASN A 154 14.75 0.48 11.36
CA ASN A 154 14.00 -0.34 10.42
C ASN A 154 14.58 -1.76 10.34
N ILE A 155 14.43 -2.48 11.45
CA ILE A 155 15.05 -3.80 11.66
C ILE A 155 14.62 -4.80 10.58
N GLN A 156 13.37 -4.76 10.12
CA GLN A 156 12.88 -5.67 9.07
C GLN A 156 13.65 -5.52 7.75
N ARG A 157 13.98 -4.29 7.36
CA ARG A 157 14.77 -4.04 6.14
C ARG A 157 16.23 -4.42 6.33
N ILE A 158 16.79 -4.17 7.51
CA ILE A 158 18.17 -4.55 7.85
C ILE A 158 18.31 -6.07 7.79
N ILE A 159 17.40 -6.79 8.45
CA ILE A 159 17.34 -8.25 8.42
C ILE A 159 17.25 -8.76 6.98
N ARG A 160 16.38 -8.16 6.15
CA ARG A 160 16.22 -8.62 4.75
C ARG A 160 17.49 -8.44 3.93
N ILE A 161 18.26 -7.38 4.13
CA ILE A 161 19.55 -7.17 3.46
C ILE A 161 20.52 -8.30 3.82
N LEU A 162 20.65 -8.61 5.11
CA LEU A 162 21.54 -9.64 5.60
C LEU A 162 21.08 -11.04 5.20
N GLU A 163 19.80 -11.34 5.32
CA GLU A 163 19.17 -12.61 4.93
C GLU A 163 19.47 -12.94 3.47
N VAL A 164 19.18 -12.00 2.56
CA VAL A 164 19.42 -12.21 1.12
C VAL A 164 20.89 -12.49 0.84
N TYR A 165 21.79 -11.76 1.49
CA TYR A 165 23.22 -11.98 1.31
C TYR A 165 23.68 -13.33 1.89
N GLN A 166 23.21 -13.71 3.07
CA GLN A 166 23.53 -15.01 3.67
C GLN A 166 23.05 -16.20 2.82
N LEU A 167 21.87 -16.07 2.22
CA LEU A 167 21.27 -17.10 1.36
C LEU A 167 21.96 -17.23 0.00
N THR A 168 22.46 -16.13 -0.57
CA THR A 168 22.83 -16.10 -1.99
C THR A 168 24.27 -15.67 -2.26
N GLY A 169 24.97 -15.09 -1.28
CA GLY A 169 26.24 -14.40 -1.49
C GLY A 169 26.15 -13.12 -2.33
N ARG A 170 24.94 -12.72 -2.79
CA ARG A 170 24.71 -11.58 -3.67
C ARG A 170 23.97 -10.46 -2.94
N LYS A 171 24.35 -9.20 -3.18
CA LYS A 171 23.77 -8.01 -2.57
C LYS A 171 22.31 -7.83 -2.96
N LEU A 172 21.46 -7.40 -2.02
CA LEU A 172 20.06 -7.08 -2.28
C LEU A 172 19.93 -5.96 -3.34
N SER A 173 20.79 -4.95 -3.28
CA SER A 173 20.80 -3.84 -4.23
C SER A 173 21.09 -4.29 -5.67
N ASP A 174 21.80 -5.41 -5.90
CA ASP A 174 22.02 -5.95 -7.24
C ASP A 174 20.80 -6.73 -7.74
N TRP A 175 20.16 -7.52 -6.88
CA TRP A 175 18.89 -8.16 -7.21
C TRP A 175 17.81 -7.13 -7.58
N GLN A 176 17.75 -6.00 -6.90
CA GLN A 176 16.75 -4.96 -7.14
C GLN A 176 16.85 -4.29 -8.51
N LYS A 177 17.97 -4.43 -9.22
CA LYS A 177 18.13 -3.96 -10.60
C LYS A 177 17.45 -4.87 -11.61
N GLU A 178 17.28 -6.13 -11.29
CA GLU A 178 16.77 -7.18 -12.18
C GLU A 178 15.31 -7.48 -11.81
N ARG A 179 14.38 -6.81 -12.43
CA ARG A 179 12.95 -7.00 -12.22
C ARG A 179 12.36 -7.80 -13.37
N VAL A 180 11.51 -8.76 -13.06
CA VAL A 180 10.84 -9.59 -14.07
C VAL A 180 9.35 -9.68 -13.83
N GLY A 181 8.61 -9.93 -14.89
CA GLY A 181 7.19 -10.24 -14.82
C GLY A 181 6.29 -9.03 -14.54
N GLY A 182 6.68 -7.82 -14.88
CA GLY A 182 5.79 -6.67 -14.87
C GLY A 182 4.75 -6.72 -16.01
N ILE A 183 3.62 -6.06 -15.81
CA ILE A 183 2.58 -5.90 -16.87
C ILE A 183 2.88 -4.73 -17.82
N GLY A 184 3.98 -4.01 -17.60
CA GLY A 184 4.33 -2.80 -18.34
C GLY A 184 3.81 -1.51 -17.71
N VAL A 185 4.20 -0.39 -18.32
CA VAL A 185 3.81 0.95 -17.84
C VAL A 185 2.39 1.26 -18.26
N LEU A 186 1.57 1.71 -17.30
CA LEU A 186 0.19 2.15 -17.53
C LEU A 186 0.01 3.62 -17.14
N PRO A 187 -1.07 4.29 -17.58
CA PRO A 187 -1.40 5.63 -17.10
C PRO A 187 -1.61 5.61 -15.59
N VAL A 188 -0.98 6.54 -14.89
CA VAL A 188 -1.15 6.71 -13.44
C VAL A 188 -1.58 8.14 -13.17
N PHE A 189 -2.73 8.31 -12.53
CA PHE A 189 -3.22 9.58 -12.02
C PHE A 189 -3.02 9.63 -10.52
N TRP A 190 -2.24 10.60 -10.08
CA TRP A 190 -1.93 10.80 -8.67
C TRP A 190 -2.78 11.93 -8.10
N LEU A 191 -3.76 11.56 -7.28
CA LEU A 191 -4.59 12.53 -6.58
C LEU A 191 -3.79 13.18 -5.44
N ASN A 192 -3.78 14.49 -5.44
CA ASN A 192 -3.10 15.28 -4.43
C ASN A 192 -4.04 16.35 -3.85
N ARG A 193 -3.69 16.83 -2.65
CA ARG A 193 -4.27 17.98 -1.94
C ARG A 193 -3.19 18.71 -1.18
N SER A 194 -3.47 19.94 -0.80
CA SER A 194 -2.65 20.66 0.18
C SER A 194 -2.53 19.83 1.47
N ARG A 195 -1.41 19.98 2.15
CA ARG A 195 -1.17 19.26 3.40
C ARG A 195 -2.26 19.56 4.43
N GLU A 196 -2.67 20.80 4.52
CA GLU A 196 -3.69 21.25 5.46
C GLU A 196 -5.03 20.55 5.22
N ASN A 197 -5.54 20.60 3.99
CA ASN A 197 -6.79 19.95 3.61
C ASN A 197 -6.73 18.44 3.79
N LEU A 198 -5.60 17.81 3.43
CA LEU A 198 -5.43 16.36 3.60
C LEU A 198 -5.45 15.98 5.08
N TYR A 199 -4.78 16.74 5.94
CA TYR A 199 -4.70 16.43 7.37
C TYR A 199 -6.04 16.61 8.07
N ALA A 200 -6.76 17.69 7.78
CA ALA A 200 -8.12 17.90 8.28
C ALA A 200 -9.07 16.75 7.88
N ARG A 201 -8.98 16.27 6.64
CA ARG A 201 -9.76 15.13 6.16
C ARG A 201 -9.36 13.81 6.81
N ILE A 202 -8.09 13.61 7.09
CA ILE A 202 -7.60 12.41 7.82
C ILE A 202 -8.17 12.41 9.23
N ASP A 203 -8.07 13.53 9.94
CA ASP A 203 -8.52 13.64 11.32
C ASP A 203 -10.03 13.42 11.41
N ALA A 204 -10.82 14.11 10.57
CA ALA A 204 -12.27 13.92 10.51
C ALA A 204 -12.67 12.47 10.15
N ARG A 205 -11.89 11.81 9.29
CA ARG A 205 -12.15 10.41 8.93
C ARG A 205 -11.89 9.46 10.10
N VAL A 206 -10.85 9.69 10.89
CA VAL A 206 -10.57 8.87 12.08
C VAL A 206 -11.68 9.06 13.14
N ASP A 207 -12.19 10.30 13.30
CA ASP A 207 -13.33 10.54 14.17
C ASP A 207 -14.59 9.83 13.66
N GLN A 208 -14.83 9.84 12.36
CA GLN A 208 -15.94 9.12 11.74
C GLN A 208 -15.84 7.61 11.92
N MET A 209 -14.65 7.02 11.80
CA MET A 209 -14.43 5.59 12.07
C MET A 209 -14.84 5.20 13.48
N MET A 210 -14.57 6.05 14.47
CA MET A 210 -15.04 5.81 15.84
C MET A 210 -16.56 5.89 15.95
N ALA A 211 -17.17 6.86 15.31
CA ALA A 211 -18.63 6.99 15.28
C ALA A 211 -19.31 5.83 14.53
N ASP A 212 -18.63 5.24 13.53
CA ASP A 212 -19.10 4.08 12.77
C ASP A 212 -18.92 2.75 13.52
N GLY A 213 -18.37 2.74 14.76
CA GLY A 213 -18.23 1.56 15.61
C GLY A 213 -16.87 0.84 15.47
N TRP A 214 -15.80 1.57 15.15
CA TRP A 214 -14.48 0.94 15.01
C TRP A 214 -14.00 0.21 16.29
N LEU A 215 -14.31 0.73 17.47
CA LEU A 215 -13.95 0.08 18.71
C LEU A 215 -14.71 -1.26 18.91
N ASP A 216 -15.97 -1.31 18.51
CA ASP A 216 -16.76 -2.53 18.54
C ASP A 216 -16.22 -3.57 17.56
N GLU A 217 -15.87 -3.15 16.33
CA GLU A 217 -15.20 -4.01 15.35
C GLU A 217 -13.92 -4.62 15.94
N ILE A 218 -13.08 -3.82 16.61
CA ILE A 218 -11.84 -4.27 17.24
C ILE A 218 -12.13 -5.34 18.29
N HIS A 219 -13.10 -5.11 19.18
CA HIS A 219 -13.43 -6.05 20.24
C HIS A 219 -14.00 -7.37 19.69
N GLU A 220 -14.83 -7.33 18.66
CA GLU A 220 -15.33 -8.54 18.01
C GLU A 220 -14.22 -9.34 17.33
N LEU A 221 -13.31 -8.66 16.62
CA LEU A 221 -12.17 -9.31 15.98
C LEU A 221 -11.23 -9.96 17.00
N ALA A 222 -11.01 -9.33 18.14
CA ALA A 222 -10.13 -9.86 19.19
C ALA A 222 -10.63 -11.19 19.79
N LYS A 223 -11.92 -11.51 19.66
CA LYS A 223 -12.48 -12.78 20.10
C LYS A 223 -12.09 -13.96 19.19
N THR A 224 -11.79 -13.69 17.92
CA THR A 224 -11.65 -14.73 16.89
C THR A 224 -10.32 -14.71 16.14
N VAL A 225 -9.63 -13.57 16.11
CA VAL A 225 -8.37 -13.38 15.39
C VAL A 225 -7.22 -13.28 16.38
N PRO A 226 -6.22 -14.18 16.36
CA PRO A 226 -5.04 -14.12 17.23
C PRO A 226 -4.31 -12.77 17.11
N LEU A 227 -3.85 -12.22 18.23
CA LEU A 227 -3.27 -10.87 18.30
C LEU A 227 -1.91 -10.72 17.61
N ASP A 228 -1.25 -11.82 17.29
CA ASP A 228 -0.04 -11.88 16.49
C ASP A 228 -0.32 -11.92 14.97
N ALA A 229 -1.58 -12.09 14.57
CA ALA A 229 -1.97 -12.14 13.16
C ALA A 229 -1.57 -10.85 12.40
N PRO A 230 -1.14 -10.98 11.11
CA PRO A 230 -0.67 -9.84 10.30
C PRO A 230 -1.69 -8.69 10.14
N ALA A 231 -2.98 -9.00 10.17
CA ALA A 231 -4.03 -7.99 10.05
C ALA A 231 -3.98 -6.94 11.16
N TRP A 232 -3.61 -7.34 12.38
CA TRP A 232 -3.46 -6.44 13.53
C TRP A 232 -2.36 -5.39 13.40
N GLN A 233 -1.49 -5.51 12.39
CA GLN A 233 -0.53 -4.45 12.05
C GLN A 233 -1.19 -3.27 11.32
N SER A 234 -2.50 -3.33 11.06
CA SER A 234 -3.26 -2.19 10.57
C SER A 234 -3.29 -1.11 11.64
N LEU A 235 -3.04 0.13 11.20
CA LEU A 235 -2.82 1.26 12.09
C LEU A 235 -4.06 1.53 12.94
N GLY A 236 -3.89 1.67 14.24
CA GLY A 236 -4.93 1.98 15.22
C GLY A 236 -5.53 0.76 15.90
N TYR A 237 -5.53 -0.42 15.30
CA TYR A 237 -6.20 -1.60 15.87
C TYR A 237 -5.59 -2.06 17.19
N LYS A 238 -4.29 -2.32 17.23
CA LYS A 238 -3.63 -2.75 18.47
C LYS A 238 -3.60 -1.66 19.53
N GLU A 239 -3.42 -0.43 19.09
CA GLU A 239 -3.38 0.72 19.97
C GLU A 239 -4.73 0.93 20.69
N LEU A 240 -5.84 0.87 19.95
CA LEU A 240 -7.17 1.03 20.51
C LEU A 240 -7.59 -0.17 21.36
N LEU A 241 -7.24 -1.40 20.96
CA LEU A 241 -7.49 -2.60 21.74
C LEU A 241 -6.81 -2.54 23.12
N GLY A 242 -5.65 -1.90 23.20
CA GLY A 242 -4.91 -1.74 24.47
C GLY A 242 -5.44 -0.65 25.40
N ALA A 243 -6.37 0.20 24.95
CA ALA A 243 -6.97 1.26 25.76
C ALA A 243 -7.98 0.69 26.77
N LYS A 244 -7.87 1.08 28.04
CA LYS A 244 -8.64 0.51 29.15
C LYS A 244 -9.86 1.34 29.54
N ASP A 245 -9.90 2.60 29.14
CA ASP A 245 -10.96 3.55 29.45
C ASP A 245 -11.08 4.64 28.39
N ASP A 246 -12.16 5.43 28.46
CA ASP A 246 -12.45 6.49 27.49
C ASP A 246 -11.37 7.56 27.41
N ALA A 247 -10.67 7.85 28.51
CA ALA A 247 -9.60 8.86 28.50
C ALA A 247 -8.38 8.34 27.72
N GLN A 248 -8.04 7.06 27.88
CA GLN A 248 -6.99 6.41 27.11
C GLN A 248 -7.40 6.29 25.64
N VAL A 249 -8.65 5.92 25.32
CA VAL A 249 -9.17 5.88 23.96
C VAL A 249 -8.97 7.23 23.27
N LYS A 250 -9.33 8.34 23.93
CA LYS A 250 -9.12 9.69 23.38
C LYS A 250 -7.65 9.99 23.10
N THR A 251 -6.78 9.65 24.03
CA THR A 251 -5.33 9.85 23.88
C THR A 251 -4.76 9.01 22.73
N VAL A 252 -5.14 7.74 22.66
CA VAL A 252 -4.73 6.84 21.58
C VAL A 252 -5.24 7.33 20.23
N LEU A 253 -6.47 7.86 20.17
CA LEU A 253 -7.07 8.35 18.94
C LEU A 253 -6.26 9.52 18.34
N GLU A 254 -5.80 10.46 19.18
CA GLU A 254 -4.93 11.54 18.70
C GLU A 254 -3.57 11.02 18.17
N ASP A 255 -3.03 9.98 18.81
CA ASP A 255 -1.83 9.31 18.29
C ASP A 255 -2.08 8.58 16.95
N VAL A 256 -3.24 7.94 16.81
CA VAL A 256 -3.67 7.33 15.55
C VAL A 256 -3.82 8.37 14.44
N LYS A 257 -4.44 9.52 14.69
CA LYS A 257 -4.51 10.64 13.74
C LYS A 257 -3.11 11.08 13.31
N ARG A 258 -2.22 11.31 14.26
CA ARG A 258 -0.82 11.68 14.00
C ARG A 258 -0.08 10.63 13.17
N LYS A 259 -0.19 9.34 13.51
CA LYS A 259 0.42 8.23 12.77
C LYS A 259 -0.15 8.13 11.35
N THR A 260 -1.46 8.36 11.17
CA THR A 260 -2.13 8.35 9.86
C THR A 260 -1.64 9.51 8.99
N ARG A 261 -1.47 10.72 9.53
CA ARG A 261 -0.86 11.85 8.81
C ARG A 261 0.58 11.53 8.38
N ASN A 262 1.36 10.89 9.24
CA ASN A 262 2.72 10.47 8.90
C ASN A 262 2.73 9.39 7.81
N TYR A 263 1.77 8.47 7.84
CA TYR A 263 1.60 7.49 6.77
C TYR A 263 1.24 8.16 5.43
N ALA A 264 0.29 9.07 5.44
CA ALA A 264 -0.07 9.87 4.27
C ALA A 264 1.13 10.65 3.70
N LYS A 265 1.96 11.27 4.56
CA LYS A 265 3.19 11.95 4.14
C LYS A 265 4.15 11.01 3.40
N ARG A 266 4.33 9.77 3.88
CA ARG A 266 5.16 8.77 3.19
C ARG A 266 4.59 8.39 1.83
N GLN A 267 3.25 8.24 1.72
CA GLN A 267 2.59 7.97 0.44
C GLN A 267 2.76 9.11 -0.56
N LEU A 268 2.59 10.38 -0.12
CA LEU A 268 2.82 11.56 -0.98
C LEU A 268 4.26 11.59 -1.50
N THR A 269 5.24 11.37 -0.63
CA THR A 269 6.66 11.30 -1.03
C THR A 269 6.91 10.17 -2.03
N TRP A 270 6.29 9.00 -1.80
CA TRP A 270 6.42 7.87 -2.71
C TRP A 270 5.91 8.20 -4.11
N PHE A 271 4.65 8.67 -4.23
CA PHE A 271 4.05 8.92 -5.54
C PHE A 271 4.74 10.07 -6.28
N ARG A 272 5.24 11.06 -5.57
CA ARG A 272 5.99 12.17 -6.18
C ARG A 272 7.28 11.73 -6.85
N TRP A 273 7.98 10.74 -6.26
CA TRP A 273 9.34 10.43 -6.69
C TRP A 273 9.54 9.03 -7.28
N GLN A 274 8.66 8.08 -7.00
CA GLN A 274 8.87 6.68 -7.37
C GLN A 274 7.99 6.21 -8.52
N VAL A 275 6.97 6.97 -8.90
CA VAL A 275 6.03 6.59 -9.96
C VAL A 275 5.84 7.78 -10.90
N LYS A 276 6.09 7.56 -12.20
CA LYS A 276 5.72 8.56 -13.20
C LYS A 276 4.20 8.65 -13.29
N SER A 277 3.63 9.80 -12.95
CA SER A 277 2.19 9.99 -12.85
C SER A 277 1.77 11.38 -13.33
N THR A 278 0.51 11.50 -13.73
CA THR A 278 -0.16 12.80 -13.94
C THR A 278 -0.79 13.22 -12.62
N GLU A 279 -0.36 14.36 -12.09
CA GLU A 279 -0.93 14.92 -10.86
C GLU A 279 -2.31 15.49 -11.11
N VAL A 280 -3.26 15.19 -10.20
CA VAL A 280 -4.60 15.75 -10.15
C VAL A 280 -4.76 16.49 -8.82
N ASP A 281 -4.60 17.79 -8.83
CA ASP A 281 -4.77 18.64 -7.65
C ASP A 281 -6.26 18.84 -7.35
N LEU A 282 -6.78 18.10 -6.37
CA LEU A 282 -8.19 18.11 -6.01
C LEU A 282 -8.66 19.38 -5.29
N ASP A 283 -7.74 20.25 -4.89
CA ASP A 283 -8.09 21.53 -4.28
C ASP A 283 -8.34 22.61 -5.36
N ASN A 284 -7.67 22.51 -6.50
CA ASN A 284 -7.75 23.48 -7.58
C ASN A 284 -8.41 22.94 -8.87
N CYS A 285 -8.50 21.64 -9.05
CA CYS A 285 -9.14 21.03 -10.21
C CYS A 285 -10.67 21.10 -10.11
N LYS A 286 -11.31 21.88 -10.95
CA LYS A 286 -12.78 22.07 -10.95
C LYS A 286 -13.53 20.79 -11.30
N ASN A 287 -13.02 19.99 -12.23
CA ASN A 287 -13.63 18.74 -12.67
C ASN A 287 -12.57 17.63 -12.77
N PRO A 288 -12.25 16.95 -11.66
CA PRO A 288 -11.26 15.86 -11.65
C PRO A 288 -11.63 14.69 -12.58
N LEU A 289 -12.92 14.40 -12.77
CA LEU A 289 -13.39 13.37 -13.67
C LEU A 289 -12.96 13.67 -15.11
N GLU A 290 -13.34 14.83 -15.63
CA GLU A 290 -12.98 15.23 -16.99
C GLU A 290 -11.46 15.34 -17.19
N TYR A 291 -10.74 15.83 -16.19
CA TYR A 291 -9.29 15.90 -16.24
C TYR A 291 -8.63 14.52 -16.46
N VAL A 292 -9.14 13.48 -15.77
CA VAL A 292 -8.67 12.10 -15.96
C VAL A 292 -9.08 11.56 -17.34
N LEU A 293 -10.32 11.82 -17.80
CA LEU A 293 -10.80 11.40 -19.12
C LEU A 293 -9.95 11.99 -20.25
N GLU A 294 -9.67 13.29 -20.21
CA GLU A 294 -8.78 13.95 -21.15
C GLU A 294 -7.36 13.37 -21.12
N GLY A 295 -6.84 13.11 -19.93
CA GLY A 295 -5.52 12.51 -19.75
C GLY A 295 -5.40 11.11 -20.35
N LEU A 296 -6.48 10.31 -20.32
CA LEU A 296 -6.54 9.00 -20.96
C LEU A 296 -6.67 9.08 -22.49
N SER A 297 -7.29 10.14 -23.01
CA SER A 297 -7.50 10.34 -24.44
C SER A 297 -6.27 10.87 -25.18
N ARG A 298 -5.29 11.44 -24.48
CA ARG A 298 -4.07 11.96 -25.09
C ARG A 298 -3.19 10.81 -25.61
N PRO A 299 -2.66 10.88 -26.83
CA PRO A 299 -1.76 9.86 -27.32
C PRO A 299 -0.53 9.76 -26.41
N ARG A 300 -0.17 8.52 -26.04
CA ARG A 300 1.04 8.28 -25.23
C ARG A 300 2.25 8.74 -26.03
N THR A 301 2.93 9.79 -25.62
CA THR A 301 4.25 10.11 -26.13
C THR A 301 5.20 8.97 -25.73
N ARG A 302 5.67 8.17 -26.70
CA ARG A 302 6.67 7.14 -26.46
C ARG A 302 7.90 7.80 -25.83
N HIS A 303 8.36 7.24 -24.72
CA HIS A 303 9.57 7.73 -24.06
C HIS A 303 10.78 7.50 -24.96
N PRO A 304 11.77 8.41 -25.00
CA PRO A 304 13.00 8.22 -25.79
C PRO A 304 13.74 6.90 -25.50
N ALA A 305 13.63 6.35 -24.28
CA ALA A 305 14.21 5.06 -23.91
C ALA A 305 13.56 3.82 -24.56
N GLU A 306 12.41 3.96 -25.25
CA GLU A 306 11.77 2.88 -26.02
C GLU A 306 12.21 2.83 -27.48
N ARG A 307 13.16 3.68 -27.88
CA ARG A 307 13.71 3.73 -29.25
C ARG A 307 14.98 2.92 -29.43
N GLU A 308 15.52 2.35 -28.35
CA GLU A 308 16.80 1.58 -28.37
C GLU A 308 16.63 0.11 -27.92
N ALA A 309 15.43 -0.45 -28.02
CA ALA A 309 15.19 -1.87 -27.79
C ALA A 309 14.66 -2.56 -29.05
#